data_891bdc7ac8869010014ce52992958109
#
_entry.id   891bdc7ac8869010014ce52992958109
#
_cell.length_a   1.000
_cell.length_b   1.000
_cell.length_c   1.000
_cell.angle_alpha   90.00
_cell.angle_beta   90.00
_cell.angle_gamma   90.00
#
_symmetry.space_group_name_H-M   'P 1'
#
loop_
_entity.id
_entity.type
_entity.pdbx_description
1 polymer ?
#
loop_
_entity_poly.entity_id
_entity_poly.type
_entity_poly.pdbx_seq_one_letter_code
_entity_poly.pdbx_strand_id
1 'polypeptide(L)'
;MEKNYDLIVVGAGHAGCEAAHIAATMGCKVLLVTMNMETIAKMSCNPAMGGVAKGQIIREIDALGGMSAHITDRSMIQFRMLNRSKGAAMWSPRSQNDRWLFARYWRIALEQNPNIHFFQDMVKGIHTENGKITGVKTAMGSSFYAQSVILTNGTFLNGLIHIGDKQYGGGRMGEAGSTGITEQLVSHGFETGRMKTGTPPRVDGRSIDYSKMEEQKGDDEIQAFTFLPHKQTPSKQKSCFITYTNPEVHDKLREGFHLSPMFNGAIEGLGPRYCPSIEDKINRFSERDRHQIFVEPEGWDTVEIYVNGFSTSLPDHIQYEAIKKIPGFEAARIFRPGYAIEYDYFQPTQLKPTLETQGIENLYFAGQINGTTGYEEAAGQGLMAGINAAAKIQDKEPLVLKRNEAYIGVLIDDLVNKGTDEPYRMFTSRAEYRISLRQDNADVRLTPIAQKYGTASKERIDALLKKTSFTKDIIEYITKTSIEPSNINPILEKTDRQIIKQKVKLKSLLARPDVSIRDLSQAQPDTFLKDIEREYLEHAEINVKYEPYIKRELEQVDKLTRLEHLTIAEEFDYGSIKALSSEAKNKLSKIKPATIGQASRISGVSPADISVLLVYFGR
;
A
#
# COMPACT_ATOMS: atom_id res chain seq x y z
N MET A 1 -10.30 14.62 -32.67
CA MET A 1 -9.85 14.05 -31.38
C MET A 1 -9.16 15.16 -30.61
N GLU A 2 -9.56 15.37 -29.37
CA GLU A 2 -8.95 16.38 -28.53
C GLU A 2 -7.50 16.01 -28.22
N LYS A 3 -6.59 16.98 -28.22
CA LYS A 3 -5.16 16.74 -28.05
C LYS A 3 -4.56 17.45 -26.82
N ASN A 4 -5.29 18.40 -26.22
CA ASN A 4 -4.81 19.21 -25.11
C ASN A 4 -5.58 18.91 -23.83
N TYR A 5 -4.85 18.65 -22.76
CA TYR A 5 -5.33 18.32 -21.42
C TYR A 5 -4.59 19.12 -20.36
N ASP A 6 -5.10 19.13 -19.14
CA ASP A 6 -4.34 19.68 -18.02
C ASP A 6 -3.30 18.66 -17.56
N LEU A 7 -3.71 17.38 -17.48
CA LEU A 7 -2.92 16.27 -17.00
C LEU A 7 -3.06 15.04 -17.89
N ILE A 8 -1.95 14.37 -18.19
CA ILE A 8 -1.95 13.03 -18.80
C ILE A 8 -1.45 12.02 -17.75
N VAL A 9 -2.18 10.92 -17.56
CA VAL A 9 -1.77 9.77 -16.74
C VAL A 9 -1.50 8.59 -17.67
N VAL A 10 -0.29 8.03 -17.60
CA VAL A 10 0.15 6.91 -18.43
C VAL A 10 0.13 5.62 -17.61
N GLY A 11 -0.77 4.72 -17.99
CA GLY A 11 -1.03 3.47 -17.29
C GLY A 11 -2.26 3.56 -16.37
N ALA A 12 -3.14 2.56 -16.47
CA ALA A 12 -4.36 2.47 -15.67
C ALA A 12 -4.29 1.32 -14.64
N GLY A 13 -3.12 1.13 -13.99
CA GLY A 13 -2.97 0.31 -12.79
C GLY A 13 -3.46 1.06 -11.55
N HIS A 14 -3.21 0.50 -10.35
CA HIS A 14 -3.69 1.11 -9.09
C HIS A 14 -3.21 2.55 -8.90
N ALA A 15 -1.96 2.86 -9.26
CA ALA A 15 -1.42 4.21 -9.20
C ALA A 15 -2.12 5.15 -10.20
N GLY A 16 -2.27 4.73 -11.46
CA GLY A 16 -2.88 5.56 -12.48
C GLY A 16 -4.36 5.81 -12.23
N CYS A 17 -5.09 4.82 -11.71
CA CYS A 17 -6.50 4.97 -11.35
C CYS A 17 -6.69 6.03 -10.25
N GLU A 18 -5.91 5.97 -9.17
CA GLU A 18 -5.98 6.97 -8.09
C GLU A 18 -5.52 8.35 -8.56
N ALA A 19 -4.44 8.43 -9.35
CA ALA A 19 -3.94 9.69 -9.89
C ALA A 19 -4.98 10.39 -10.80
N ALA A 20 -5.58 9.63 -11.71
CA ALA A 20 -6.60 10.16 -12.61
C ALA A 20 -7.87 10.58 -11.85
N HIS A 21 -8.35 9.71 -10.93
CA HIS A 21 -9.52 9.99 -10.11
C HIS A 21 -9.36 11.29 -9.31
N ILE A 22 -8.27 11.41 -8.57
CA ILE A 22 -8.11 12.53 -7.63
C ILE A 22 -7.86 13.85 -8.36
N ALA A 23 -7.06 13.85 -9.41
CA ALA A 23 -6.82 15.06 -10.21
C ALA A 23 -8.10 15.55 -10.90
N ALA A 24 -8.90 14.63 -11.44
CA ALA A 24 -10.20 14.96 -12.03
C ALA A 24 -11.21 15.47 -10.98
N THR A 25 -11.17 14.92 -9.75
CA THR A 25 -11.96 15.41 -8.61
C THR A 25 -11.57 16.85 -8.24
N MET A 26 -10.29 17.19 -8.35
CA MET A 26 -9.80 18.57 -8.16
C MET A 26 -10.15 19.50 -9.34
N GLY A 27 -10.80 18.99 -10.40
CA GLY A 27 -11.29 19.78 -11.55
C GLY A 27 -10.34 19.82 -12.74
N CYS A 28 -9.22 19.07 -12.72
CA CYS A 28 -8.36 18.96 -13.89
C CYS A 28 -8.99 18.09 -14.98
N LYS A 29 -8.79 18.48 -16.24
CA LYS A 29 -9.12 17.68 -17.40
C LYS A 29 -8.03 16.66 -17.64
N VAL A 30 -8.32 15.39 -17.39
CA VAL A 30 -7.36 14.29 -17.38
C VAL A 30 -7.52 13.40 -18.61
N LEU A 31 -6.40 13.09 -19.28
CA LEU A 31 -6.33 11.98 -20.22
C LEU A 31 -5.68 10.76 -19.54
N LEU A 32 -6.41 9.67 -19.41
CA LEU A 32 -5.88 8.38 -18.95
C LEU A 32 -5.55 7.51 -20.16
N VAL A 33 -4.26 7.30 -20.43
CA VAL A 33 -3.78 6.45 -21.53
C VAL A 33 -3.45 5.06 -20.98
N THR A 34 -4.06 4.03 -21.55
CA THR A 34 -3.81 2.63 -21.16
C THR A 34 -3.69 1.74 -22.39
N MET A 35 -2.86 0.71 -22.29
CA MET A 35 -2.70 -0.26 -23.37
C MET A 35 -3.94 -1.11 -23.58
N ASN A 36 -4.75 -1.31 -22.55
CA ASN A 36 -5.94 -2.14 -22.62
C ASN A 36 -6.99 -1.66 -21.60
N MET A 37 -8.13 -1.18 -22.12
CA MET A 37 -9.27 -0.73 -21.32
C MET A 37 -9.93 -1.85 -20.50
N GLU A 38 -9.78 -3.11 -20.91
CA GLU A 38 -10.36 -4.26 -20.19
C GLU A 38 -9.53 -4.66 -18.95
N THR A 39 -8.35 -4.06 -18.79
CA THR A 39 -7.43 -4.41 -17.68
C THR A 39 -7.15 -3.26 -16.72
N ILE A 40 -8.01 -2.22 -16.73
CA ILE A 40 -7.96 -1.12 -15.75
C ILE A 40 -8.01 -1.68 -14.33
N ALA A 41 -7.10 -1.25 -13.48
CA ALA A 41 -6.94 -1.68 -12.08
C ALA A 41 -6.86 -3.20 -11.86
N LYS A 42 -6.47 -3.97 -12.87
CA LYS A 42 -6.42 -5.45 -12.76
C LYS A 42 -5.41 -5.90 -11.70
N MET A 43 -5.88 -6.71 -10.79
CA MET A 43 -5.06 -7.34 -9.75
C MET A 43 -4.25 -8.49 -10.36
N SER A 44 -3.02 -8.22 -10.77
CA SER A 44 -2.17 -9.18 -11.51
C SER A 44 -1.64 -10.31 -10.62
N CYS A 45 -1.46 -10.03 -9.33
CA CYS A 45 -1.00 -10.96 -8.32
C CYS A 45 -2.17 -11.41 -7.42
N ASN A 46 -1.98 -11.59 -6.13
CA ASN A 46 -3.04 -11.92 -5.18
C ASN A 46 -4.18 -10.88 -5.25
N PRO A 47 -5.44 -11.26 -5.47
CA PRO A 47 -6.57 -10.33 -5.44
C PRO A 47 -6.96 -9.97 -4.01
N ALA A 48 -6.05 -9.37 -3.27
CA ALA A 48 -6.23 -8.94 -1.89
C ALA A 48 -5.80 -7.49 -1.71
N MET A 49 -6.55 -6.75 -0.89
CA MET A 49 -6.24 -5.38 -0.50
C MET A 49 -6.06 -5.28 1.01
N GLY A 50 -5.11 -4.44 1.43
CA GLY A 50 -4.80 -4.29 2.85
C GLY A 50 -3.84 -5.35 3.39
N GLY A 51 -3.93 -5.60 4.70
CA GLY A 51 -2.93 -6.38 5.43
C GLY A 51 -1.99 -5.49 6.24
N VAL A 52 -0.95 -6.08 6.84
CA VAL A 52 -0.05 -5.39 7.77
C VAL A 52 0.56 -4.15 7.13
N ALA A 53 0.36 -2.99 7.75
CA ALA A 53 0.67 -1.63 7.28
C ALA A 53 -0.11 -1.17 6.04
N LYS A 54 -0.54 -2.08 5.18
CA LYS A 54 -1.21 -1.78 3.92
C LYS A 54 -2.68 -1.42 4.12
N GLY A 55 -3.34 -2.04 5.10
CA GLY A 55 -4.68 -1.63 5.52
C GLY A 55 -4.73 -0.19 6.00
N GLN A 56 -3.67 0.27 6.68
CA GLN A 56 -3.51 1.67 7.08
C GLN A 56 -3.43 2.58 5.85
N ILE A 57 -2.61 2.23 4.84
CA ILE A 57 -2.49 3.01 3.60
C ILE A 57 -3.84 3.13 2.89
N ILE A 58 -4.62 2.05 2.76
CA ILE A 58 -5.94 2.13 2.11
C ILE A 58 -6.91 3.04 2.87
N ARG A 59 -6.89 2.99 4.20
CA ARG A 59 -7.68 3.91 5.04
C ARG A 59 -7.22 5.37 4.88
N GLU A 60 -5.93 5.61 4.71
CA GLU A 60 -5.37 6.94 4.45
C GLU A 60 -5.71 7.45 3.04
N ILE A 61 -5.66 6.58 2.03
CA ILE A 61 -6.14 6.90 0.67
C ILE A 61 -7.60 7.33 0.71
N ASP A 62 -8.45 6.57 1.42
CA ASP A 62 -9.87 6.92 1.59
C ASP A 62 -10.04 8.27 2.27
N ALA A 63 -9.35 8.50 3.38
CA ALA A 63 -9.43 9.76 4.13
C ALA A 63 -9.02 10.99 3.31
N LEU A 64 -8.12 10.82 2.34
CA LEU A 64 -7.67 11.85 1.40
C LEU A 64 -8.58 12.02 0.17
N GLY A 65 -9.64 11.22 0.05
CA GLY A 65 -10.61 11.31 -1.05
C GLY A 65 -10.36 10.34 -2.20
N GLY A 66 -9.43 9.38 -2.04
CA GLY A 66 -9.21 8.31 -3.02
C GLY A 66 -10.33 7.27 -3.03
N MET A 67 -10.33 6.41 -4.03
CA MET A 67 -11.43 5.50 -4.33
C MET A 67 -11.13 4.02 -3.99
N SER A 68 -9.87 3.65 -3.79
CA SER A 68 -9.47 2.24 -3.58
C SER A 68 -10.21 1.54 -2.44
N ALA A 69 -10.47 2.24 -1.31
CA ALA A 69 -11.20 1.67 -0.19
C ALA A 69 -12.64 1.32 -0.55
N HIS A 70 -13.34 2.22 -1.23
CA HIS A 70 -14.72 2.03 -1.69
C HIS A 70 -14.82 0.86 -2.69
N ILE A 71 -13.89 0.79 -3.64
CA ILE A 71 -13.82 -0.32 -4.61
C ILE A 71 -13.50 -1.65 -3.90
N THR A 72 -12.61 -1.62 -2.90
CA THR A 72 -12.28 -2.79 -2.07
C THR A 72 -13.51 -3.31 -1.36
N ASP A 73 -14.29 -2.46 -0.72
CA ASP A 73 -15.50 -2.85 0.01
C ASP A 73 -16.54 -3.51 -0.92
N ARG A 74 -16.77 -2.94 -2.10
CA ARG A 74 -17.73 -3.45 -3.09
C ARG A 74 -17.34 -4.77 -3.74
N SER A 75 -16.05 -5.04 -3.86
CA SER A 75 -15.52 -6.24 -4.51
C SER A 75 -15.05 -7.31 -3.52
N MET A 76 -15.20 -7.07 -2.23
CA MET A 76 -14.78 -7.94 -1.13
C MET A 76 -15.47 -9.30 -1.21
N ILE A 77 -14.70 -10.38 -0.98
CA ILE A 77 -15.21 -11.74 -0.83
C ILE A 77 -14.88 -12.32 0.54
N GLN A 78 -13.88 -11.81 1.24
CA GLN A 78 -13.56 -12.15 2.61
C GLN A 78 -12.91 -10.96 3.32
N PHE A 79 -13.24 -10.76 4.58
CA PHE A 79 -12.63 -9.75 5.45
C PHE A 79 -11.93 -10.38 6.65
N ARG A 80 -10.77 -9.86 7.02
CA ARG A 80 -10.09 -10.19 8.28
C ARG A 80 -9.38 -8.97 8.85
N MET A 81 -9.53 -8.73 10.14
CA MET A 81 -8.70 -7.77 10.87
C MET A 81 -7.46 -8.49 11.39
N LEU A 82 -6.32 -8.25 10.77
CA LEU A 82 -5.05 -8.86 11.18
C LEU A 82 -4.51 -8.20 12.45
N ASN A 83 -3.69 -8.96 13.20
CA ASN A 83 -3.02 -8.50 14.42
C ASN A 83 -3.96 -8.03 15.56
N ARG A 84 -5.19 -8.53 15.65
CA ARG A 84 -6.12 -8.16 16.75
C ARG A 84 -5.49 -8.35 18.13
N SER A 85 -4.74 -9.42 18.35
CA SER A 85 -4.07 -9.72 19.63
C SER A 85 -2.92 -8.78 19.98
N LYS A 86 -2.42 -7.99 19.00
CA LYS A 86 -1.29 -7.07 19.18
C LYS A 86 -1.70 -5.64 19.53
N GLY A 87 -3.00 -5.39 19.67
CA GLY A 87 -3.58 -4.09 20.00
C GLY A 87 -3.83 -3.19 18.79
N ALA A 88 -4.63 -2.14 18.99
CA ALA A 88 -5.21 -1.30 17.93
C ALA A 88 -4.17 -0.60 17.04
N ALA A 89 -2.98 -0.27 17.58
CA ALA A 89 -1.88 0.29 16.79
C ALA A 89 -1.36 -0.66 15.69
N MET A 90 -1.61 -1.96 15.82
CA MET A 90 -1.18 -2.99 14.88
C MET A 90 -2.35 -3.58 14.06
N TRP A 91 -3.59 -3.22 14.38
CA TRP A 91 -4.75 -3.68 13.63
C TRP A 91 -4.65 -3.26 12.18
N SER A 92 -4.80 -4.23 11.30
CA SER A 92 -4.62 -4.01 9.87
C SER A 92 -5.72 -4.74 9.11
N PRO A 93 -6.70 -4.04 8.55
CA PRO A 93 -7.76 -4.65 7.77
C PRO A 93 -7.19 -5.29 6.50
N ARG A 94 -7.66 -6.48 6.16
CA ARG A 94 -7.34 -7.20 4.93
C ARG A 94 -8.62 -7.72 4.29
N SER A 95 -8.75 -7.52 3.01
CA SER A 95 -9.81 -8.05 2.18
C SER A 95 -9.24 -8.97 1.10
N GLN A 96 -9.85 -10.15 0.91
CA GLN A 96 -9.76 -10.88 -0.35
C GLN A 96 -10.85 -10.34 -1.26
N ASN A 97 -10.54 -10.07 -2.52
CA ASN A 97 -11.44 -9.40 -3.45
C ASN A 97 -11.76 -10.27 -4.67
N ASP A 98 -12.91 -10.05 -5.24
CA ASP A 98 -13.22 -10.52 -6.58
C ASP A 98 -12.45 -9.66 -7.59
N ARG A 99 -11.51 -10.29 -8.30
CA ARG A 99 -10.61 -9.63 -9.26
C ARG A 99 -11.37 -8.93 -10.39
N TRP A 100 -12.44 -9.57 -10.88
CA TRP A 100 -13.23 -9.05 -11.99
C TRP A 100 -14.09 -7.87 -11.55
N LEU A 101 -14.75 -8.00 -10.39
CA LEU A 101 -15.56 -6.91 -9.82
C LEU A 101 -14.69 -5.72 -9.44
N PHE A 102 -13.49 -5.94 -8.89
CA PHE A 102 -12.56 -4.87 -8.54
C PHE A 102 -12.20 -4.02 -9.77
N ALA A 103 -11.76 -4.66 -10.87
CA ALA A 103 -11.42 -3.99 -12.12
C ALA A 103 -12.65 -3.28 -12.74
N ARG A 104 -13.81 -3.97 -12.76
CA ARG A 104 -15.06 -3.42 -13.29
C ARG A 104 -15.50 -2.18 -12.51
N TYR A 105 -15.49 -2.22 -11.17
CA TYR A 105 -15.92 -1.08 -10.36
C TYR A 105 -14.98 0.11 -10.50
N TRP A 106 -13.66 -0.13 -10.59
CA TRP A 106 -12.72 0.93 -10.89
C TRP A 106 -13.01 1.59 -12.25
N ARG A 107 -13.18 0.80 -13.29
CA ARG A 107 -13.50 1.33 -14.62
C ARG A 107 -14.77 2.19 -14.59
N ILE A 108 -15.85 1.69 -13.99
CA ILE A 108 -17.11 2.44 -13.85
C ILE A 108 -16.89 3.74 -13.07
N ALA A 109 -16.16 3.70 -11.95
CA ALA A 109 -15.90 4.89 -11.14
C ALA A 109 -15.15 5.98 -11.93
N LEU A 110 -14.17 5.59 -12.74
CA LEU A 110 -13.43 6.52 -13.60
C LEU A 110 -14.32 7.07 -14.74
N GLU A 111 -15.12 6.22 -15.37
CA GLU A 111 -16.04 6.61 -16.45
C GLU A 111 -17.15 7.55 -15.99
N GLN A 112 -17.53 7.49 -14.71
CA GLN A 112 -18.53 8.40 -14.11
C GLN A 112 -18.02 9.82 -13.90
N ASN A 113 -16.69 10.05 -13.94
CA ASN A 113 -16.13 11.39 -13.80
C ASN A 113 -15.98 12.04 -15.19
N PRO A 114 -16.73 13.11 -15.50
CA PRO A 114 -16.73 13.72 -16.84
C PRO A 114 -15.39 14.39 -17.19
N ASN A 115 -14.51 14.62 -16.22
CA ASN A 115 -13.21 15.21 -16.44
C ASN A 115 -12.14 14.18 -16.83
N ILE A 116 -12.49 12.86 -16.88
CA ILE A 116 -11.57 11.80 -17.29
C ILE A 116 -11.89 11.36 -18.70
N HIS A 117 -10.95 11.55 -19.59
CA HIS A 117 -10.98 11.01 -20.95
C HIS A 117 -10.05 9.80 -21.04
N PHE A 118 -10.40 8.83 -21.85
CA PHE A 118 -9.64 7.60 -22.04
C PHE A 118 -9.06 7.52 -23.44
N PHE A 119 -7.85 6.97 -23.53
CA PHE A 119 -7.27 6.60 -24.81
C PHE A 119 -6.56 5.25 -24.70
N GLN A 120 -6.97 4.30 -25.55
CA GLN A 120 -6.35 2.97 -25.57
C GLN A 120 -5.22 2.94 -26.59
N ASP A 121 -3.99 3.05 -26.10
CA ASP A 121 -2.76 2.82 -26.86
C ASP A 121 -1.58 2.69 -25.87
N MET A 122 -0.44 2.24 -26.38
CA MET A 122 0.81 2.20 -25.65
C MET A 122 1.54 3.55 -25.79
N VAL A 123 1.91 4.18 -24.69
CA VAL A 123 2.83 5.34 -24.73
C VAL A 123 4.25 4.84 -24.93
N LYS A 124 4.94 5.35 -25.96
CA LYS A 124 6.31 5.00 -26.32
C LYS A 124 7.33 6.12 -26.09
N GLY A 125 6.86 7.32 -25.81
CA GLY A 125 7.77 8.43 -25.57
C GLY A 125 7.08 9.63 -24.94
N ILE A 126 7.89 10.54 -24.46
CA ILE A 126 7.47 11.82 -23.87
C ILE A 126 7.91 12.97 -24.79
N HIS A 127 7.14 14.06 -24.76
CA HIS A 127 7.55 15.33 -25.36
C HIS A 127 8.08 16.26 -24.27
N THR A 128 9.25 16.83 -24.50
CA THR A 128 9.86 17.79 -23.56
C THR A 128 10.30 19.04 -24.30
N GLU A 129 10.16 20.19 -23.66
CA GLU A 129 10.63 21.47 -24.18
C GLU A 129 11.22 22.28 -23.03
N ASN A 130 12.44 22.79 -23.19
CA ASN A 130 13.14 23.61 -22.18
C ASN A 130 13.19 22.97 -20.78
N GLY A 131 13.42 21.65 -20.70
CA GLY A 131 13.49 20.92 -19.43
C GLY A 131 12.12 20.63 -18.78
N LYS A 132 11.01 20.92 -19.46
CA LYS A 132 9.64 20.65 -18.99
C LYS A 132 8.97 19.58 -19.84
N ILE A 133 8.13 18.77 -19.21
CA ILE A 133 7.23 17.88 -19.96
C ILE A 133 6.15 18.69 -20.69
N THR A 134 5.83 18.32 -21.91
CA THR A 134 4.76 18.95 -22.70
C THR A 134 3.73 17.94 -23.22
N GLY A 135 3.98 16.65 -23.09
CA GLY A 135 3.05 15.63 -23.54
C GLY A 135 3.64 14.24 -23.72
N VAL A 136 2.90 13.39 -24.44
CA VAL A 136 3.29 12.00 -24.74
C VAL A 136 3.05 11.64 -26.19
N LYS A 137 3.82 10.65 -26.69
CA LYS A 137 3.67 10.04 -27.99
C LYS A 137 3.29 8.56 -27.84
N THR A 138 2.28 8.12 -28.57
CA THR A 138 1.79 6.74 -28.53
C THR A 138 2.38 5.86 -29.65
N ALA A 139 2.21 4.56 -29.55
CA ALA A 139 2.70 3.58 -30.51
C ALA A 139 2.06 3.73 -31.90
N MET A 140 0.77 4.09 -31.96
CA MET A 140 0.07 4.37 -33.21
C MET A 140 0.41 5.74 -33.82
N GLY A 141 1.34 6.50 -33.19
CA GLY A 141 1.84 7.78 -33.68
C GLY A 141 1.03 9.01 -33.24
N SER A 142 0.00 8.84 -32.40
CA SER A 142 -0.73 9.98 -31.83
C SER A 142 0.13 10.72 -30.81
N SER A 143 0.02 12.06 -30.80
CA SER A 143 0.62 12.92 -29.76
C SER A 143 -0.49 13.62 -28.99
N PHE A 144 -0.34 13.65 -27.65
CA PHE A 144 -1.20 14.38 -26.74
C PHE A 144 -0.35 15.31 -25.89
N TYR A 145 -0.88 16.49 -25.60
CA TYR A 145 -0.18 17.55 -24.87
C TYR A 145 -0.86 17.86 -23.55
N ALA A 146 -0.07 18.16 -22.53
CA ALA A 146 -0.57 18.54 -21.22
C ALA A 146 0.44 19.37 -20.45
N GLN A 147 -0.04 20.09 -19.43
CA GLN A 147 0.81 20.86 -18.51
C GLN A 147 1.64 19.92 -17.60
N SER A 148 1.10 18.75 -17.26
CA SER A 148 1.79 17.74 -16.44
C SER A 148 1.54 16.32 -16.96
N VAL A 149 2.48 15.40 -16.67
CA VAL A 149 2.36 13.98 -17.00
C VAL A 149 2.74 13.13 -15.77
N ILE A 150 1.95 12.09 -15.50
CA ILE A 150 2.26 11.10 -14.46
C ILE A 150 2.52 9.74 -15.14
N LEU A 151 3.70 9.17 -14.95
CA LEU A 151 4.06 7.83 -15.41
C LEU A 151 3.78 6.80 -14.33
N THR A 152 2.95 5.78 -14.66
CA THR A 152 2.54 4.70 -13.75
C THR A 152 2.65 3.32 -14.39
N ASN A 153 3.74 3.07 -15.10
CA ASN A 153 3.91 1.95 -16.05
C ASN A 153 3.90 0.54 -15.42
N GLY A 154 3.98 0.41 -14.10
CA GLY A 154 3.95 -0.88 -13.41
C GLY A 154 5.10 -1.79 -13.83
N THR A 155 4.79 -3.07 -14.15
CA THR A 155 5.75 -4.08 -14.60
C THR A 155 5.98 -4.08 -16.12
N PHE A 156 5.55 -3.02 -16.83
CA PHE A 156 5.51 -3.03 -18.30
C PHE A 156 6.76 -2.41 -18.95
N LEU A 157 7.51 -1.52 -18.26
CA LEU A 157 8.73 -0.92 -18.81
C LEU A 157 9.79 -1.99 -19.08
N ASN A 158 10.07 -2.23 -20.38
CA ASN A 158 10.97 -3.29 -20.85
C ASN A 158 10.70 -4.62 -20.14
N GLY A 159 9.40 -4.93 -19.92
CA GLY A 159 8.95 -6.09 -19.19
C GLY A 159 9.35 -7.39 -19.87
N LEU A 160 9.93 -8.33 -19.10
CA LEU A 160 10.38 -9.63 -19.56
C LEU A 160 9.88 -10.72 -18.61
N ILE A 161 9.09 -11.65 -19.15
CA ILE A 161 8.51 -12.78 -18.42
C ILE A 161 9.44 -13.98 -18.55
N HIS A 162 9.70 -14.68 -17.44
CA HIS A 162 10.55 -15.87 -17.37
C HIS A 162 9.76 -17.06 -16.85
N ILE A 163 9.84 -18.20 -17.56
CA ILE A 163 9.32 -19.53 -17.16
C ILE A 163 10.37 -20.57 -17.54
N GLY A 164 11.12 -21.05 -16.56
CA GLY A 164 12.27 -21.90 -16.82
C GLY A 164 13.29 -21.21 -17.73
N ASP A 165 13.65 -21.87 -18.81
CA ASP A 165 14.57 -21.39 -19.85
C ASP A 165 13.91 -20.46 -20.89
N LYS A 166 12.57 -20.27 -20.81
CA LYS A 166 11.82 -19.49 -21.78
C LYS A 166 11.65 -18.04 -21.31
N GLN A 167 11.80 -17.11 -22.26
CA GLN A 167 11.62 -15.68 -22.04
C GLN A 167 10.62 -15.10 -23.05
N TYR A 168 9.75 -14.18 -22.56
CA TYR A 168 8.75 -13.52 -23.37
C TYR A 168 8.73 -12.02 -23.04
N GLY A 169 8.79 -11.17 -24.05
CA GLY A 169 8.55 -9.75 -23.85
C GLY A 169 7.10 -9.50 -23.40
N GLY A 170 6.91 -8.84 -22.26
CA GLY A 170 5.59 -8.54 -21.74
C GLY A 170 5.62 -8.00 -20.32
N GLY A 171 4.62 -7.21 -19.97
CA GLY A 171 4.43 -6.69 -18.60
C GLY A 171 3.58 -7.61 -17.72
N ARG A 172 2.80 -8.48 -18.34
CA ARG A 172 1.95 -9.51 -17.75
C ARG A 172 1.71 -10.59 -18.80
N MET A 173 1.48 -11.84 -18.37
CA MET A 173 1.21 -12.93 -19.32
C MET A 173 0.06 -12.57 -20.26
N GLY A 174 0.32 -12.63 -21.57
CA GLY A 174 -0.61 -12.28 -22.63
C GLY A 174 -0.73 -10.77 -22.94
N GLU A 175 0.09 -9.92 -22.30
CA GLU A 175 0.10 -8.47 -22.54
C GLU A 175 1.52 -7.99 -22.89
N ALA A 176 1.66 -7.19 -23.95
CA ALA A 176 2.96 -6.70 -24.43
C ALA A 176 3.68 -5.82 -23.38
N GLY A 177 5.01 -5.77 -23.46
CA GLY A 177 5.82 -4.82 -22.71
C GLY A 177 5.81 -3.43 -23.36
N SER A 178 6.07 -2.39 -22.59
CA SER A 178 6.23 -1.01 -23.04
C SER A 178 7.72 -0.70 -23.23
N THR A 179 8.09 -0.27 -24.43
CA THR A 179 9.48 0.08 -24.80
C THR A 179 9.56 1.52 -25.26
N GLY A 180 10.72 2.16 -25.16
CA GLY A 180 10.99 3.51 -25.66
C GLY A 180 11.01 4.58 -24.56
N ILE A 181 10.20 4.45 -23.50
CA ILE A 181 10.18 5.41 -22.38
C ILE A 181 11.47 5.34 -21.57
N THR A 182 11.93 4.14 -21.21
CA THR A 182 13.15 3.98 -20.41
C THR A 182 14.35 4.59 -21.12
N GLU A 183 14.53 4.27 -22.40
CA GLU A 183 15.66 4.76 -23.20
C GLU A 183 15.65 6.28 -23.30
N GLN A 184 14.46 6.87 -23.46
CA GLN A 184 14.33 8.32 -23.50
C GLN A 184 14.62 8.97 -22.16
N LEU A 185 14.11 8.43 -21.04
CA LEU A 185 14.41 8.95 -19.70
C LEU A 185 15.90 8.83 -19.37
N VAL A 186 16.54 7.71 -19.74
CA VAL A 186 18.01 7.55 -19.59
C VAL A 186 18.77 8.61 -20.40
N SER A 187 18.31 8.94 -21.61
CA SER A 187 18.92 10.01 -22.42
C SER A 187 18.77 11.42 -21.79
N HIS A 188 17.78 11.59 -20.90
CA HIS A 188 17.62 12.78 -20.06
C HIS A 188 18.40 12.71 -18.73
N GLY A 189 19.22 11.68 -18.54
CA GLY A 189 20.10 11.53 -17.36
C GLY A 189 19.47 10.81 -16.16
N PHE A 190 18.32 10.16 -16.31
CA PHE A 190 17.72 9.37 -15.23
C PHE A 190 18.48 8.07 -15.00
N GLU A 191 18.79 7.77 -13.73
CA GLU A 191 19.33 6.49 -13.29
C GLU A 191 18.21 5.44 -13.27
N THR A 192 18.39 4.33 -13.96
CA THR A 192 17.47 3.19 -14.00
C THR A 192 18.14 1.92 -13.48
N GLY A 193 17.32 0.94 -13.11
CA GLY A 193 17.76 -0.40 -12.75
C GLY A 193 16.65 -1.40 -13.08
N ARG A 194 16.92 -2.68 -12.81
CA ARG A 194 15.93 -3.73 -13.03
C ARG A 194 15.47 -4.32 -11.70
N MET A 195 14.17 -4.55 -11.59
CA MET A 195 13.54 -5.25 -10.47
C MET A 195 12.78 -6.48 -10.97
N LYS A 196 12.63 -7.45 -10.09
CA LYS A 196 11.92 -8.69 -10.36
C LYS A 196 10.77 -8.88 -9.38
N THR A 197 9.64 -9.34 -9.88
CA THR A 197 8.57 -9.91 -9.05
C THR A 197 8.11 -11.23 -9.63
N GLY A 198 7.16 -11.92 -9.00
CA GLY A 198 6.66 -13.19 -9.49
C GLY A 198 5.22 -13.44 -9.08
N THR A 199 4.61 -14.40 -9.72
CA THR A 199 3.24 -14.83 -9.43
C THR A 199 3.18 -16.36 -9.41
N PRO A 200 2.34 -16.97 -8.57
CA PRO A 200 2.14 -18.41 -8.54
C PRO A 200 1.21 -18.88 -9.68
N PRO A 201 1.13 -20.20 -9.91
CA PRO A 201 0.15 -20.80 -10.79
C PRO A 201 -1.29 -20.46 -10.38
N ARG A 202 -2.20 -20.54 -11.36
CA ARG A 202 -3.66 -20.55 -11.14
C ARG A 202 -4.18 -21.94 -11.41
N VAL A 203 -5.03 -22.41 -10.52
CA VAL A 203 -5.54 -23.80 -10.50
C VAL A 203 -7.06 -23.81 -10.58
N ASP A 204 -7.60 -24.83 -11.25
CA ASP A 204 -9.03 -25.11 -11.26
C ASP A 204 -9.49 -25.60 -9.88
N GLY A 205 -10.24 -24.80 -9.15
CA GLY A 205 -10.75 -25.10 -7.81
C GLY A 205 -11.65 -26.34 -7.74
N ARG A 206 -12.23 -26.77 -8.86
CA ARG A 206 -13.02 -28.03 -8.95
C ARG A 206 -12.14 -29.28 -8.88
N SER A 207 -10.84 -29.12 -9.08
CA SER A 207 -9.85 -30.21 -9.04
C SER A 207 -9.09 -30.28 -7.71
N ILE A 208 -9.51 -29.49 -6.71
CA ILE A 208 -8.89 -29.43 -5.38
C ILE A 208 -9.74 -30.19 -4.38
N ASP A 209 -9.10 -31.01 -3.55
CA ASP A 209 -9.73 -31.67 -2.41
C ASP A 209 -9.55 -30.83 -1.14
N TYR A 210 -10.52 -29.97 -0.88
CA TYR A 210 -10.52 -29.06 0.28
C TYR A 210 -10.63 -29.79 1.63
N SER A 211 -11.06 -31.06 1.66
CA SER A 211 -11.15 -31.84 2.90
C SER A 211 -9.79 -32.12 3.55
N LYS A 212 -8.70 -32.01 2.78
CA LYS A 212 -7.31 -32.16 3.23
C LYS A 212 -6.67 -30.85 3.70
N MET A 213 -7.43 -29.77 3.78
CA MET A 213 -6.93 -28.44 4.07
C MET A 213 -7.60 -27.82 5.29
N GLU A 214 -6.93 -26.90 5.94
CA GLU A 214 -7.49 -26.09 7.02
C GLU A 214 -8.33 -24.94 6.44
N GLU A 215 -9.62 -24.89 6.79
CA GLU A 215 -10.49 -23.78 6.39
C GLU A 215 -10.14 -22.51 7.16
N GLN A 216 -9.89 -21.42 6.44
CA GLN A 216 -9.67 -20.09 6.99
C GLN A 216 -10.88 -19.20 6.68
N LYS A 217 -11.79 -19.07 7.64
CA LYS A 217 -12.96 -18.19 7.56
C LYS A 217 -12.57 -16.73 7.68
N GLY A 218 -13.41 -15.86 7.14
CA GLY A 218 -13.37 -14.43 7.44
C GLY A 218 -13.81 -14.15 8.88
N ASP A 219 -13.62 -12.90 9.33
CA ASP A 219 -14.14 -12.44 10.60
C ASP A 219 -15.69 -12.43 10.55
N ASP A 220 -16.37 -12.77 11.64
CA ASP A 220 -17.84 -12.76 11.70
C ASP A 220 -18.43 -11.38 11.43
N GLU A 221 -17.69 -10.34 11.80
CA GLU A 221 -18.06 -8.95 11.58
C GLU A 221 -17.17 -8.32 10.51
N ILE A 222 -17.77 -8.00 9.39
CA ILE A 222 -17.11 -7.29 8.29
C ILE A 222 -17.00 -5.80 8.64
N GLN A 223 -15.79 -5.27 8.57
CA GLN A 223 -15.57 -3.82 8.67
C GLN A 223 -15.21 -3.26 7.30
N ALA A 224 -15.82 -2.14 6.92
CA ALA A 224 -15.50 -1.45 5.70
C ALA A 224 -14.14 -0.75 5.77
N PHE A 225 -13.46 -0.64 4.64
CA PHE A 225 -12.27 0.20 4.51
C PHE A 225 -12.64 1.68 4.37
N THR A 226 -13.78 1.99 3.74
CA THR A 226 -14.23 3.38 3.62
C THR A 226 -14.76 3.95 4.92
N PHE A 227 -14.53 5.25 5.14
CA PHE A 227 -15.15 6.04 6.21
C PHE A 227 -16.51 6.61 5.82
N LEU A 228 -16.91 6.46 4.55
CA LEU A 228 -18.22 6.93 4.10
C LEU A 228 -19.34 6.13 4.77
N PRO A 229 -20.50 6.77 5.06
CA PRO A 229 -21.61 6.11 5.76
C PRO A 229 -22.28 5.00 4.95
N HIS A 230 -22.30 5.11 3.61
CA HIS A 230 -22.92 4.12 2.72
C HIS A 230 -21.93 2.99 2.38
N LYS A 231 -21.65 2.14 3.37
CA LYS A 231 -20.74 0.99 3.25
C LYS A 231 -21.39 -0.10 2.38
N GLN A 232 -20.67 -0.57 1.37
CA GLN A 232 -21.16 -1.61 0.45
C GLN A 232 -20.34 -2.89 0.60
N THR A 233 -20.38 -3.48 1.80
CA THR A 233 -19.73 -4.76 2.08
C THR A 233 -20.65 -5.93 1.78
N PRO A 234 -20.14 -7.12 1.44
CA PRO A 234 -20.95 -8.29 1.16
C PRO A 234 -21.65 -8.83 2.42
N SER A 235 -22.84 -9.42 2.26
CA SER A 235 -23.56 -10.10 3.34
C SER A 235 -23.05 -11.53 3.62
N LYS A 236 -22.28 -12.10 2.70
CA LYS A 236 -21.70 -13.45 2.78
C LYS A 236 -20.21 -13.39 2.51
N GLN A 237 -19.46 -14.36 2.99
CA GLN A 237 -18.03 -14.47 2.74
C GLN A 237 -17.68 -15.84 2.17
N LYS A 238 -16.60 -15.91 1.35
CA LYS A 238 -15.96 -17.15 0.96
C LYS A 238 -14.75 -17.41 1.86
N SER A 239 -14.54 -18.68 2.20
CA SER A 239 -13.34 -19.10 2.93
C SER A 239 -12.15 -19.18 2.00
N CYS A 240 -10.96 -18.89 2.55
CA CYS A 240 -9.69 -19.34 2.03
C CYS A 240 -9.32 -20.65 2.72
N PHE A 241 -8.33 -21.38 2.18
CA PHE A 241 -7.84 -22.61 2.77
C PHE A 241 -6.34 -22.58 2.93
N ILE A 242 -5.82 -23.37 3.86
CA ILE A 242 -4.40 -23.48 4.14
C ILE A 242 -3.97 -24.95 3.96
N THR A 243 -2.88 -25.14 3.26
CA THR A 243 -2.16 -26.41 3.15
C THR A 243 -0.65 -26.15 3.24
N TYR A 244 0.16 -27.16 3.08
CA TYR A 244 1.61 -27.04 3.21
C TYR A 244 2.32 -27.84 2.13
N THR A 245 3.50 -27.38 1.72
CA THR A 245 4.45 -28.21 0.99
C THR A 245 4.98 -29.31 1.91
N ASN A 246 5.65 -30.29 1.34
CA ASN A 246 6.28 -31.41 2.03
C ASN A 246 7.63 -31.76 1.34
N PRO A 247 8.45 -32.69 1.87
CA PRO A 247 9.72 -33.04 1.28
C PRO A 247 9.63 -33.52 -0.19
N GLU A 248 8.57 -34.25 -0.56
CA GLU A 248 8.40 -34.71 -1.96
C GLU A 248 8.16 -33.52 -2.93
N VAL A 249 7.45 -32.49 -2.48
CA VAL A 249 7.29 -31.23 -3.24
C VAL A 249 8.65 -30.55 -3.40
N HIS A 250 9.43 -30.47 -2.30
CA HIS A 250 10.73 -29.82 -2.30
C HIS A 250 11.71 -30.53 -3.23
N ASP A 251 11.76 -31.89 -3.20
CA ASP A 251 12.64 -32.69 -4.06
C ASP A 251 12.29 -32.46 -5.53
N LYS A 252 10.97 -32.47 -5.85
CA LYS A 252 10.52 -32.21 -7.22
C LYS A 252 10.89 -30.82 -7.72
N LEU A 253 10.79 -29.79 -6.88
CA LEU A 253 11.20 -28.43 -7.24
C LEU A 253 12.71 -28.31 -7.41
N ARG A 254 13.52 -29.02 -6.58
CA ARG A 254 14.98 -29.04 -6.70
C ARG A 254 15.47 -29.62 -8.04
N GLU A 255 14.76 -30.58 -8.62
CA GLU A 255 15.08 -31.10 -9.95
C GLU A 255 15.14 -29.99 -11.02
N GLY A 256 14.33 -28.95 -10.86
CA GLY A 256 14.27 -27.82 -11.79
C GLY A 256 15.20 -26.64 -11.48
N PHE A 257 15.96 -26.66 -10.36
CA PHE A 257 16.75 -25.49 -9.93
C PHE A 257 17.80 -25.05 -10.97
N HIS A 258 18.40 -25.97 -11.69
CA HIS A 258 19.35 -25.66 -12.75
C HIS A 258 18.72 -24.96 -13.96
N LEU A 259 17.39 -25.05 -14.11
CA LEU A 259 16.60 -24.34 -15.14
C LEU A 259 15.95 -23.05 -14.60
N SER A 260 16.13 -22.76 -13.31
CA SER A 260 15.55 -21.55 -12.71
C SER A 260 16.29 -20.31 -13.19
N PRO A 261 15.59 -19.32 -13.78
CA PRO A 261 16.21 -18.08 -14.21
C PRO A 261 16.80 -17.26 -13.06
N MET A 262 16.40 -17.56 -11.82
CA MET A 262 16.97 -16.96 -10.61
C MET A 262 18.34 -17.54 -10.23
N PHE A 263 18.59 -18.83 -10.54
CA PHE A 263 19.82 -19.52 -10.14
C PHE A 263 20.85 -19.64 -11.28
N ASN A 264 20.38 -19.56 -12.54
CA ASN A 264 21.27 -19.62 -13.70
C ASN A 264 21.77 -18.24 -14.18
N GLY A 265 21.38 -17.15 -13.48
CA GLY A 265 21.82 -15.79 -13.79
C GLY A 265 21.06 -15.09 -14.94
N ALA A 266 19.98 -15.69 -15.45
CA ALA A 266 19.17 -15.08 -16.52
C ALA A 266 18.33 -13.88 -16.03
N ILE A 267 18.05 -13.78 -14.73
CA ILE A 267 17.41 -12.64 -14.09
C ILE A 267 18.51 -11.78 -13.45
N GLU A 268 18.60 -10.52 -13.86
CA GLU A 268 19.50 -9.51 -13.28
C GLU A 268 18.83 -8.75 -12.13
N GLY A 269 17.51 -8.60 -12.18
CA GLY A 269 16.71 -7.84 -11.24
C GLY A 269 16.62 -8.47 -9.86
N LEU A 270 16.75 -7.65 -8.81
CA LEU A 270 16.55 -8.09 -7.43
C LEU A 270 15.06 -8.36 -7.15
N GLY A 271 14.79 -9.48 -6.49
CA GLY A 271 13.44 -9.87 -6.07
C GLY A 271 13.07 -9.33 -4.68
N PRO A 272 11.77 -9.23 -4.36
CA PRO A 272 11.31 -8.74 -3.07
C PRO A 272 11.66 -9.73 -1.94
N ARG A 273 12.32 -9.24 -0.89
CA ARG A 273 12.71 -10.01 0.31
C ARG A 273 11.53 -10.73 0.98
N TYR A 274 10.34 -10.13 0.97
CA TYR A 274 9.17 -10.60 1.72
C TYR A 274 8.12 -11.34 0.87
N CYS A 275 8.41 -11.58 -0.40
CA CYS A 275 7.63 -12.47 -1.26
C CYS A 275 8.58 -13.32 -2.10
N PRO A 276 9.44 -14.13 -1.43
CA PRO A 276 10.36 -15.00 -2.14
C PRO A 276 9.59 -16.07 -2.94
N SER A 277 10.14 -16.49 -4.04
CA SER A 277 9.63 -17.65 -4.77
C SER A 277 9.73 -18.91 -3.91
N ILE A 278 9.01 -19.96 -4.27
CA ILE A 278 9.05 -21.22 -3.52
C ILE A 278 10.45 -21.87 -3.61
N GLU A 279 11.10 -21.76 -4.75
CA GLU A 279 12.48 -22.24 -4.94
C GLU A 279 13.47 -21.49 -4.05
N ASP A 280 13.30 -20.18 -3.87
CA ASP A 280 14.14 -19.38 -2.98
C ASP A 280 13.90 -19.73 -1.49
N LYS A 281 12.64 -20.00 -1.10
CA LYS A 281 12.32 -20.47 0.26
C LYS A 281 12.97 -21.83 0.57
N ILE A 282 12.88 -22.77 -0.36
CA ILE A 282 13.45 -24.11 -0.18
C ILE A 282 14.97 -24.05 -0.13
N ASN A 283 15.59 -23.15 -0.90
CA ASN A 283 17.04 -22.99 -0.90
C ASN A 283 17.55 -22.32 0.38
N ARG A 284 16.90 -21.21 0.82
CA ARG A 284 17.33 -20.45 2.01
C ARG A 284 16.97 -21.09 3.33
N PHE A 285 15.89 -21.87 3.37
CA PHE A 285 15.36 -22.53 4.58
C PHE A 285 15.28 -24.04 4.34
N SER A 286 16.41 -24.61 3.92
CA SER A 286 16.53 -26.03 3.56
C SER A 286 16.26 -27.00 4.73
N GLU A 287 16.38 -26.50 5.98
CA GLU A 287 16.06 -27.22 7.21
C GLU A 287 14.56 -27.35 7.48
N ARG A 288 13.70 -26.62 6.73
CA ARG A 288 12.24 -26.67 6.90
C ARG A 288 11.62 -27.70 5.96
N ASP A 289 10.95 -28.67 6.54
CA ASP A 289 10.25 -29.73 5.79
C ASP A 289 8.96 -29.24 5.11
N ARG A 290 8.44 -28.05 5.49
CA ARG A 290 7.19 -27.52 4.94
C ARG A 290 7.16 -26.00 4.89
N HIS A 291 6.45 -25.48 3.88
CA HIS A 291 6.09 -24.07 3.74
C HIS A 291 4.58 -23.95 3.58
N GLN A 292 4.01 -22.93 4.21
CA GLN A 292 2.58 -22.65 4.16
C GLN A 292 2.16 -22.16 2.77
N ILE A 293 1.05 -22.72 2.30
CA ILE A 293 0.37 -22.37 1.05
C ILE A 293 -1.06 -21.94 1.37
N PHE A 294 -1.45 -20.76 0.89
CA PHE A 294 -2.83 -20.29 0.96
C PHE A 294 -3.52 -20.56 -0.37
N VAL A 295 -4.71 -21.12 -0.30
CA VAL A 295 -5.58 -21.47 -1.42
C VAL A 295 -6.71 -20.44 -1.42
N GLU A 296 -6.58 -19.45 -2.29
CA GLU A 296 -7.38 -18.23 -2.25
C GLU A 296 -8.27 -18.11 -3.50
N PRO A 297 -9.60 -17.96 -3.36
CA PRO A 297 -10.48 -17.77 -4.51
C PRO A 297 -10.21 -16.40 -5.18
N GLU A 298 -10.22 -16.37 -6.51
CA GLU A 298 -10.04 -15.15 -7.29
C GLU A 298 -11.33 -14.35 -7.55
N GLY A 299 -12.48 -14.86 -7.12
CA GLY A 299 -13.76 -14.20 -7.26
C GLY A 299 -14.94 -15.00 -6.76
N TRP A 300 -16.15 -14.40 -6.84
CA TRP A 300 -17.40 -15.02 -6.42
C TRP A 300 -17.81 -16.18 -7.34
N ASP A 301 -17.77 -15.97 -8.64
CA ASP A 301 -18.37 -16.86 -9.63
C ASP A 301 -17.31 -17.63 -10.45
N THR A 302 -16.04 -17.35 -10.24
CA THR A 302 -14.94 -18.09 -10.89
C THR A 302 -14.52 -19.30 -10.06
N VAL A 303 -14.06 -20.33 -10.76
CA VAL A 303 -13.41 -21.51 -10.19
C VAL A 303 -11.89 -21.35 -10.10
N GLU A 304 -11.36 -20.20 -10.52
CA GLU A 304 -9.93 -19.92 -10.50
C GLU A 304 -9.43 -19.68 -9.09
N ILE A 305 -8.39 -20.41 -8.71
CA ILE A 305 -7.75 -20.35 -7.39
C ILE A 305 -6.33 -19.81 -7.53
N TYR A 306 -5.98 -18.86 -6.68
CA TYR A 306 -4.63 -18.34 -6.49
C TYR A 306 -3.90 -19.15 -5.44
N VAL A 307 -2.73 -19.71 -5.79
CA VAL A 307 -1.93 -20.57 -4.89
C VAL A 307 -0.86 -19.71 -4.20
N ASN A 308 -1.29 -18.91 -3.22
CA ASN A 308 -0.41 -17.95 -2.55
C ASN A 308 0.67 -18.67 -1.72
N GLY A 309 1.90 -18.23 -1.90
CA GLY A 309 3.08 -18.86 -1.27
C GLY A 309 3.85 -19.81 -2.20
N PHE A 310 3.29 -20.14 -3.39
CA PHE A 310 3.91 -20.98 -4.41
C PHE A 310 4.32 -20.16 -5.66
N SER A 311 4.72 -18.91 -5.49
CA SER A 311 5.30 -18.13 -6.59
C SER A 311 6.56 -18.81 -7.11
N THR A 312 6.69 -18.99 -8.41
CA THR A 312 7.80 -19.72 -9.02
C THR A 312 8.05 -19.28 -10.45
N SER A 313 9.29 -19.41 -10.89
CA SER A 313 9.73 -19.24 -12.28
C SER A 313 10.28 -20.51 -12.91
N LEU A 314 10.16 -21.65 -12.24
CA LEU A 314 10.58 -22.97 -12.77
C LEU A 314 9.79 -23.33 -14.04
N PRO A 315 10.29 -24.28 -14.85
CA PRO A 315 9.56 -24.81 -15.99
C PRO A 315 8.16 -25.30 -15.62
N ASP A 316 7.20 -25.13 -16.52
CA ASP A 316 5.77 -25.44 -16.29
C ASP A 316 5.53 -26.92 -15.90
N HIS A 317 6.25 -27.87 -16.49
CA HIS A 317 6.13 -29.29 -16.14
C HIS A 317 6.60 -29.57 -14.70
N ILE A 318 7.68 -28.92 -14.23
CA ILE A 318 8.13 -29.03 -12.82
C ILE A 318 7.08 -28.45 -11.87
N GLN A 319 6.52 -27.29 -12.20
CA GLN A 319 5.46 -26.68 -11.41
C GLN A 319 4.25 -27.61 -11.29
N TYR A 320 3.82 -28.21 -12.40
CA TYR A 320 2.68 -29.11 -12.46
C TYR A 320 2.89 -30.37 -11.62
N GLU A 321 4.04 -31.02 -11.74
CA GLU A 321 4.35 -32.22 -10.98
C GLU A 321 4.53 -31.93 -9.48
N ALA A 322 5.14 -30.80 -9.12
CA ALA A 322 5.34 -30.40 -7.74
C ALA A 322 4.01 -30.06 -7.04
N ILE A 323 3.11 -29.31 -7.71
CA ILE A 323 1.79 -28.96 -7.16
C ILE A 323 0.99 -30.21 -6.82
N LYS A 324 1.01 -31.24 -7.66
CA LYS A 324 0.28 -32.50 -7.42
C LYS A 324 0.74 -33.27 -6.19
N LYS A 325 1.91 -32.96 -5.65
CA LYS A 325 2.41 -33.56 -4.39
C LYS A 325 1.99 -32.78 -3.13
N ILE A 326 1.32 -31.63 -3.30
CA ILE A 326 0.77 -30.85 -2.18
C ILE A 326 -0.55 -31.51 -1.74
N PRO A 327 -0.77 -31.74 -0.41
CA PRO A 327 -2.03 -32.28 0.08
C PRO A 327 -3.25 -31.49 -0.39
N GLY A 328 -4.20 -32.19 -1.02
CA GLY A 328 -5.41 -31.61 -1.62
C GLY A 328 -5.25 -31.18 -3.08
N PHE A 329 -4.04 -31.22 -3.65
CA PHE A 329 -3.80 -30.86 -5.06
C PHE A 329 -3.47 -32.07 -5.95
N GLU A 330 -3.66 -33.28 -5.49
CA GLU A 330 -3.25 -34.51 -6.22
C GLU A 330 -3.90 -34.62 -7.60
N ALA A 331 -5.13 -34.11 -7.76
CA ALA A 331 -5.85 -34.08 -9.03
C ALA A 331 -5.83 -32.68 -9.71
N ALA A 332 -4.98 -31.76 -9.23
CA ALA A 332 -4.99 -30.37 -9.66
C ALA A 332 -4.77 -30.20 -11.18
N ARG A 333 -5.55 -29.28 -11.75
CA ARG A 333 -5.41 -28.79 -13.12
C ARG A 333 -4.98 -27.34 -13.10
N ILE A 334 -3.85 -27.02 -13.74
CA ILE A 334 -3.33 -25.65 -13.81
C ILE A 334 -3.99 -24.93 -15.00
N PHE A 335 -4.55 -23.76 -14.77
CA PHE A 335 -5.05 -22.87 -15.83
C PHE A 335 -3.92 -22.09 -16.48
N ARG A 336 -2.93 -21.66 -15.68
CA ARG A 336 -1.72 -20.98 -16.16
C ARG A 336 -0.59 -21.19 -15.16
N PRO A 337 0.65 -21.33 -15.63
CA PRO A 337 1.82 -21.49 -14.76
C PRO A 337 2.12 -20.20 -14.00
N GLY A 338 2.90 -20.34 -12.93
CA GLY A 338 3.60 -19.25 -12.30
C GLY A 338 4.73 -18.74 -13.20
N TYR A 339 5.12 -17.49 -13.01
CA TYR A 339 6.22 -16.87 -13.74
C TYR A 339 6.89 -15.77 -12.92
N ALA A 340 8.15 -15.49 -13.25
CA ALA A 340 8.80 -14.26 -12.84
C ALA A 340 8.63 -13.19 -13.93
N ILE A 341 8.58 -11.94 -13.52
CA ILE A 341 8.64 -10.79 -14.41
C ILE A 341 9.73 -9.85 -13.96
N GLU A 342 10.58 -9.46 -14.89
CA GLU A 342 11.59 -8.42 -14.78
C GLU A 342 11.13 -7.16 -15.50
N TYR A 343 11.43 -6.01 -14.93
CA TYR A 343 11.00 -4.71 -15.49
C TYR A 343 11.93 -3.59 -15.01
N ASP A 344 11.96 -2.50 -15.76
CA ASP A 344 12.74 -1.33 -15.40
C ASP A 344 12.04 -0.52 -14.31
N TYR A 345 12.85 0.05 -13.41
CA TYR A 345 12.44 1.05 -12.44
C TYR A 345 13.45 2.20 -12.43
N PHE A 346 13.08 3.32 -11.87
CA PHE A 346 13.96 4.48 -11.69
C PHE A 346 14.21 4.70 -10.21
N GLN A 347 15.47 5.05 -9.85
CA GLN A 347 15.81 5.33 -8.46
C GLN A 347 14.95 6.49 -7.93
N PRO A 348 14.14 6.27 -6.88
CA PRO A 348 13.21 7.28 -6.39
C PRO A 348 13.88 8.46 -5.70
N THR A 349 15.18 8.40 -5.41
CA THR A 349 15.98 9.56 -4.96
C THR A 349 16.09 10.67 -6.01
N GLN A 350 15.70 10.42 -7.25
CA GLN A 350 15.58 11.40 -8.33
C GLN A 350 14.25 12.16 -8.32
N LEU A 351 13.41 11.91 -7.31
CA LEU A 351 12.12 12.57 -7.13
C LEU A 351 12.18 13.58 -5.98
N LYS A 352 11.34 14.61 -6.09
CA LYS A 352 10.99 15.49 -4.99
C LYS A 352 9.98 14.78 -4.05
N PRO A 353 9.77 15.25 -2.82
CA PRO A 353 8.72 14.72 -1.93
C PRO A 353 7.29 14.78 -2.50
N THR A 354 7.07 15.57 -3.54
CA THR A 354 5.82 15.66 -4.31
C THR A 354 5.66 14.55 -5.34
N LEU A 355 6.66 13.68 -5.50
CA LEU A 355 6.82 12.68 -6.58
C LEU A 355 7.05 13.28 -7.97
N GLU A 356 7.26 14.59 -8.08
CA GLU A 356 7.76 15.24 -9.28
C GLU A 356 9.24 14.88 -9.48
N THR A 357 9.65 14.66 -10.73
CA THR A 357 11.07 14.39 -11.04
C THR A 357 11.93 15.64 -10.85
N GLN A 358 13.19 15.45 -10.46
CA GLN A 358 14.17 16.55 -10.36
C GLN A 358 14.70 16.96 -11.75
N GLY A 359 14.77 16.02 -12.69
CA GLY A 359 15.36 16.23 -14.01
C GLY A 359 14.45 16.86 -15.07
N ILE A 360 13.12 16.63 -14.98
CA ILE A 360 12.13 17.16 -15.93
C ILE A 360 10.98 17.77 -15.13
N GLU A 361 10.74 19.06 -15.29
CA GLU A 361 9.67 19.77 -14.60
C GLU A 361 8.30 19.27 -15.06
N ASN A 362 7.32 19.16 -14.12
CA ASN A 362 5.94 18.71 -14.31
C ASN A 362 5.80 17.23 -14.70
N LEU A 363 6.87 16.44 -14.67
CA LEU A 363 6.85 15.00 -14.84
C LEU A 363 6.85 14.32 -13.46
N TYR A 364 5.90 13.41 -13.25
CA TYR A 364 5.72 12.67 -11.98
C TYR A 364 5.84 11.18 -12.19
N PHE A 365 6.40 10.46 -11.22
CA PHE A 365 6.42 8.99 -11.19
C PHE A 365 5.63 8.46 -10.01
N ALA A 366 4.82 7.41 -10.22
CA ALA A 366 4.07 6.78 -9.14
C ALA A 366 3.94 5.26 -9.33
N GLY A 367 4.07 4.51 -8.25
CA GLY A 367 3.94 3.06 -8.23
C GLY A 367 5.25 2.33 -8.48
N GLN A 368 5.18 1.21 -9.21
CA GLN A 368 6.33 0.31 -9.40
C GLN A 368 7.51 0.93 -10.16
N ILE A 369 7.27 1.96 -10.96
CA ILE A 369 8.32 2.74 -11.61
C ILE A 369 9.33 3.32 -10.60
N ASN A 370 8.91 3.51 -9.33
CA ASN A 370 9.71 3.98 -8.21
C ASN A 370 10.31 2.82 -7.37
N GLY A 371 10.31 1.59 -7.89
CA GLY A 371 10.87 0.44 -7.19
C GLY A 371 10.02 -0.09 -6.04
N THR A 372 8.71 0.20 -5.98
CA THR A 372 7.81 -0.36 -4.98
C THR A 372 7.10 -1.62 -5.49
N THR A 373 6.67 -2.51 -4.58
CA THR A 373 5.81 -3.64 -4.91
C THR A 373 4.61 -3.70 -3.95
N GLY A 374 3.42 -3.55 -4.50
CA GLY A 374 2.15 -3.62 -3.79
C GLY A 374 1.13 -2.67 -4.38
N TYR A 375 -0.13 -3.09 -4.36
CA TYR A 375 -1.24 -2.30 -4.89
C TYR A 375 -1.46 -1.02 -4.10
N GLU A 376 -1.35 -1.12 -2.78
CA GLU A 376 -1.58 -0.05 -1.83
C GLU A 376 -0.49 1.02 -1.91
N GLU A 377 0.77 0.59 -2.01
CA GLU A 377 1.90 1.49 -2.20
C GLU A 377 1.78 2.24 -3.54
N ALA A 378 1.34 1.55 -4.58
CA ALA A 378 1.12 2.16 -5.88
C ALA A 378 -0.05 3.15 -5.84
N ALA A 379 -1.18 2.78 -5.24
CA ALA A 379 -2.35 3.63 -5.08
C ALA A 379 -2.04 4.89 -4.27
N GLY A 380 -1.33 4.76 -3.13
CA GLY A 380 -0.91 5.90 -2.31
C GLY A 380 0.00 6.88 -3.05
N GLN A 381 0.97 6.36 -3.82
CA GLN A 381 1.83 7.21 -4.66
C GLN A 381 1.03 7.89 -5.78
N GLY A 382 0.13 7.14 -6.44
CA GLY A 382 -0.73 7.67 -7.49
C GLY A 382 -1.61 8.82 -6.98
N LEU A 383 -2.24 8.63 -5.82
CA LEU A 383 -3.03 9.65 -5.15
C LEU A 383 -2.21 10.93 -4.90
N MET A 384 -1.01 10.80 -4.31
CA MET A 384 -0.15 11.94 -4.00
C MET A 384 0.38 12.64 -5.24
N ALA A 385 0.78 11.89 -6.27
CA ALA A 385 1.20 12.46 -7.55
C ALA A 385 0.05 13.21 -8.24
N GLY A 386 -1.16 12.63 -8.20
CA GLY A 386 -2.37 13.26 -8.75
C GLY A 386 -2.72 14.58 -8.04
N ILE A 387 -2.72 14.59 -6.70
CA ILE A 387 -2.96 15.82 -5.91
C ILE A 387 -1.89 16.88 -6.23
N ASN A 388 -0.61 16.51 -6.25
CA ASN A 388 0.48 17.46 -6.44
C ASN A 388 0.55 18.00 -7.87
N ALA A 389 0.29 17.17 -8.88
CA ALA A 389 0.19 17.63 -10.26
C ALA A 389 -0.98 18.61 -10.43
N ALA A 390 -2.16 18.27 -9.89
CA ALA A 390 -3.33 19.15 -9.93
C ALA A 390 -3.12 20.45 -9.13
N ALA A 391 -2.50 20.38 -7.95
CA ALA A 391 -2.16 21.54 -7.15
C ALA A 391 -1.23 22.52 -7.90
N LYS A 392 -0.19 21.98 -8.54
CA LYS A 392 0.75 22.77 -9.35
C LYS A 392 0.08 23.43 -10.55
N ILE A 393 -0.80 22.70 -11.27
CA ILE A 393 -1.59 23.25 -12.38
C ILE A 393 -2.50 24.40 -11.92
N GLN A 394 -2.97 24.36 -10.66
CA GLN A 394 -3.87 25.35 -10.07
C GLN A 394 -3.15 26.42 -9.23
N ASP A 395 -1.82 26.50 -9.31
CA ASP A 395 -0.98 27.43 -8.51
C ASP A 395 -1.23 27.33 -6.99
N LYS A 396 -1.52 26.12 -6.50
CA LYS A 396 -1.68 25.81 -5.08
C LYS A 396 -0.39 25.27 -4.47
N GLU A 397 -0.25 25.43 -3.16
CA GLU A 397 0.86 24.83 -2.41
C GLU A 397 0.90 23.30 -2.57
N PRO A 398 2.09 22.70 -2.71
CA PRO A 398 2.21 21.26 -2.83
C PRO A 398 1.83 20.55 -1.52
N LEU A 399 1.29 19.34 -1.63
CA LEU A 399 1.01 18.47 -0.49
C LEU A 399 2.18 17.52 -0.24
N VAL A 400 2.84 17.69 0.89
CA VAL A 400 3.86 16.76 1.39
C VAL A 400 3.43 16.26 2.76
N LEU A 401 3.07 14.97 2.86
CA LEU A 401 2.72 14.34 4.13
C LEU A 401 4.00 13.95 4.88
N LYS A 402 4.05 14.32 6.15
CA LYS A 402 5.18 13.97 7.03
C LYS A 402 5.06 12.54 7.56
N ARG A 403 6.16 11.99 8.04
CA ARG A 403 6.24 10.64 8.64
C ARG A 403 5.35 10.45 9.87
N ASN A 404 5.08 11.51 10.60
CA ASN A 404 4.16 11.51 11.76
C ASN A 404 2.70 11.80 11.41
N GLU A 405 2.40 12.09 10.15
CA GLU A 405 1.05 12.37 9.66
C GLU A 405 0.40 11.18 8.96
N ALA A 406 1.19 10.37 8.22
CA ALA A 406 0.66 9.25 7.44
C ALA A 406 1.69 8.17 7.14
N TYR A 407 1.24 6.91 6.99
CA TYR A 407 2.03 5.84 6.37
C TYR A 407 2.42 6.17 4.92
N ILE A 408 1.57 6.88 4.18
CA ILE A 408 1.89 7.42 2.85
C ILE A 408 3.07 8.40 2.96
N GLY A 409 3.12 9.22 4.00
CA GLY A 409 4.26 10.10 4.27
C GLY A 409 5.55 9.31 4.56
N VAL A 410 5.47 8.25 5.37
CA VAL A 410 6.60 7.34 5.62
C VAL A 410 7.07 6.68 4.33
N LEU A 411 6.15 6.18 3.50
CA LEU A 411 6.44 5.56 2.20
C LEU A 411 7.23 6.50 1.28
N ILE A 412 6.73 7.70 1.07
CA ILE A 412 7.35 8.66 0.15
C ILE A 412 8.69 9.16 0.70
N ASP A 413 8.77 9.48 1.99
CA ASP A 413 10.02 9.90 2.62
C ASP A 413 11.10 8.81 2.53
N ASP A 414 10.75 7.54 2.77
CA ASP A 414 11.71 6.44 2.59
C ASP A 414 12.20 6.33 1.14
N LEU A 415 11.30 6.46 0.15
CA LEU A 415 11.64 6.38 -1.26
C LEU A 415 12.59 7.50 -1.69
N VAL A 416 12.24 8.75 -1.44
CA VAL A 416 13.00 9.89 -1.95
C VAL A 416 14.31 10.14 -1.21
N ASN A 417 14.41 9.74 0.08
CA ASN A 417 15.61 9.98 0.88
C ASN A 417 16.53 8.76 0.98
N LYS A 418 15.98 7.52 0.95
CA LYS A 418 16.80 6.30 1.10
C LYS A 418 17.04 5.58 -0.22
N GLY A 419 16.15 5.80 -1.20
CA GLY A 419 16.15 5.02 -2.43
C GLY A 419 15.69 3.57 -2.21
N THR A 420 15.84 2.75 -3.24
CA THR A 420 15.51 1.32 -3.19
C THR A 420 16.56 0.51 -3.94
N ASP A 421 17.22 -0.40 -3.23
CA ASP A 421 18.10 -1.39 -3.85
C ASP A 421 17.35 -2.72 -4.11
N GLU A 422 16.27 -2.96 -3.38
CA GLU A 422 15.35 -4.11 -3.54
C GLU A 422 13.90 -3.59 -3.57
N PRO A 423 12.93 -4.35 -4.15
CA PRO A 423 11.54 -3.90 -4.20
C PRO A 423 10.99 -3.49 -2.84
N TYR A 424 10.67 -2.20 -2.70
CA TYR A 424 10.18 -1.62 -1.44
C TYR A 424 8.77 -2.14 -1.10
N ARG A 425 8.57 -2.48 0.17
CA ARG A 425 7.27 -2.79 0.77
C ARG A 425 7.09 -2.07 2.08
N MET A 426 5.87 -1.60 2.34
CA MET A 426 5.52 -0.99 3.61
C MET A 426 5.26 -2.06 4.69
N PHE A 427 5.82 -1.82 5.88
CA PHE A 427 5.61 -2.58 7.10
C PHE A 427 5.41 -1.64 8.28
N THR A 428 4.74 -2.11 9.33
CA THR A 428 4.55 -1.33 10.56
C THR A 428 5.86 -0.97 11.25
N SER A 429 6.92 -1.75 11.04
CA SER A 429 8.26 -1.45 11.59
C SER A 429 8.94 -0.23 10.94
N ARG A 430 8.47 0.22 9.78
CA ARG A 430 9.01 1.42 9.11
C ARG A 430 8.43 2.72 9.68
N ALA A 431 7.27 2.65 10.33
CA ALA A 431 6.63 3.80 10.96
C ALA A 431 7.05 3.92 12.42
N GLU A 432 7.72 5.00 12.76
CA GLU A 432 8.16 5.33 14.12
C GLU A 432 6.96 5.70 15.00
N TYR A 433 5.95 6.37 14.42
CA TYR A 433 4.78 6.93 15.10
C TYR A 433 3.52 6.10 14.92
N ARG A 434 3.66 4.76 14.90
CA ARG A 434 2.55 3.84 14.60
C ARG A 434 1.39 3.88 15.60
N ILE A 435 1.60 4.40 16.81
CA ILE A 435 0.55 4.57 17.82
C ILE A 435 -0.39 5.72 17.40
N SER A 436 0.15 6.76 16.83
CA SER A 436 -0.61 7.89 16.26
C SER A 436 -1.15 7.59 14.87
N LEU A 437 -0.46 6.75 14.08
CA LEU A 437 -0.82 6.43 12.69
C LEU A 437 -1.68 5.16 12.58
N ARG A 438 -2.81 5.11 13.31
CA ARG A 438 -3.70 3.94 13.29
C ARG A 438 -4.65 3.97 12.10
N GLN A 439 -5.15 2.79 11.72
CA GLN A 439 -6.15 2.66 10.66
C GLN A 439 -7.51 3.27 11.04
N ASP A 440 -7.87 3.28 12.35
CA ASP A 440 -9.14 3.77 12.84
C ASP A 440 -9.26 5.30 12.87
N ASN A 441 -8.13 6.01 12.86
CA ASN A 441 -8.09 7.48 12.95
C ASN A 441 -7.55 8.18 11.68
N ALA A 442 -7.43 7.48 10.56
CA ALA A 442 -6.90 8.07 9.33
C ALA A 442 -7.75 9.25 8.85
N ASP A 443 -9.07 9.16 8.98
CA ASP A 443 -10.02 10.24 8.67
C ASP A 443 -9.80 11.48 9.56
N VAL A 444 -9.61 11.28 10.87
CA VAL A 444 -9.36 12.38 11.81
C VAL A 444 -8.07 13.13 11.46
N ARG A 445 -7.04 12.42 11.00
CA ARG A 445 -5.74 13.01 10.63
C ARG A 445 -5.77 13.69 9.27
N LEU A 446 -6.39 13.07 8.26
CA LEU A 446 -6.16 13.38 6.85
C LEU A 446 -7.36 14.01 6.13
N THR A 447 -8.60 13.79 6.58
CA THR A 447 -9.76 14.43 5.93
C THR A 447 -9.76 15.96 6.02
N PRO A 448 -9.25 16.60 7.11
CA PRO A 448 -9.06 18.06 7.11
C PRO A 448 -8.08 18.54 6.04
N ILE A 449 -7.04 17.74 5.74
CA ILE A 449 -6.10 18.03 4.65
C ILE A 449 -6.82 17.87 3.30
N ALA A 450 -7.57 16.78 3.11
CA ALA A 450 -8.38 16.56 1.92
C ALA A 450 -9.37 17.71 1.65
N GLN A 451 -9.99 18.25 2.70
CA GLN A 451 -10.87 19.41 2.60
C GLN A 451 -10.13 20.64 2.08
N LYS A 452 -8.90 20.91 2.56
CA LYS A 452 -8.07 22.04 2.11
C LYS A 452 -7.76 21.96 0.60
N TYR A 453 -7.52 20.76 0.08
CA TYR A 453 -7.20 20.52 -1.34
C TYR A 453 -8.43 20.32 -2.22
N GLY A 454 -9.65 20.25 -1.64
CA GLY A 454 -10.90 20.04 -2.38
C GLY A 454 -11.11 18.60 -2.83
N THR A 455 -10.45 17.63 -2.19
CA THR A 455 -10.60 16.20 -2.48
C THR A 455 -11.61 15.48 -1.58
N ALA A 456 -11.99 16.10 -0.45
CA ALA A 456 -13.03 15.56 0.43
C ALA A 456 -14.43 15.99 -0.02
N SER A 457 -15.32 15.01 -0.23
CA SER A 457 -16.74 15.28 -0.44
C SER A 457 -17.41 15.84 0.84
N LYS A 458 -18.54 16.54 0.68
CA LYS A 458 -19.34 16.99 1.81
C LYS A 458 -19.73 15.84 2.74
N GLU A 459 -20.14 14.70 2.16
CA GLU A 459 -20.50 13.50 2.90
C GLU A 459 -19.36 12.99 3.79
N ARG A 460 -18.11 13.02 3.29
CA ARG A 460 -16.90 12.65 4.06
C ARG A 460 -16.65 13.61 5.22
N ILE A 461 -16.81 14.90 4.97
CA ILE A 461 -16.65 15.93 6.02
C ILE A 461 -17.73 15.75 7.10
N ASP A 462 -18.99 15.56 6.70
CA ASP A 462 -20.11 15.35 7.62
C ASP A 462 -19.92 14.07 8.46
N ALA A 463 -19.42 12.97 7.84
CA ALA A 463 -19.08 11.73 8.55
C ALA A 463 -17.97 11.95 9.59
N LEU A 464 -16.91 12.69 9.26
CA LEU A 464 -15.84 13.03 10.20
C LEU A 464 -16.37 13.87 11.37
N LEU A 465 -17.18 14.90 11.10
CA LEU A 465 -17.78 15.74 12.15
C LEU A 465 -18.66 14.92 13.08
N LYS A 466 -19.49 14.03 12.53
CA LYS A 466 -20.32 13.10 13.31
C LYS A 466 -19.46 12.22 14.21
N LYS A 467 -18.43 11.56 13.67
CA LYS A 467 -17.52 10.69 14.41
C LYS A 467 -16.81 11.42 15.56
N THR A 468 -16.29 12.61 15.27
CA THR A 468 -15.54 13.40 16.27
C THR A 468 -16.46 13.90 17.39
N SER A 469 -17.69 14.32 17.06
CA SER A 469 -18.70 14.71 18.06
C SER A 469 -19.05 13.54 18.96
N PHE A 470 -19.49 12.41 18.40
CA PHE A 470 -19.82 11.23 19.20
C PHE A 470 -18.67 10.74 20.06
N THR A 471 -17.45 10.72 19.51
CA THR A 471 -16.26 10.32 20.28
C THR A 471 -16.04 11.23 21.49
N LYS A 472 -16.20 12.54 21.33
CA LYS A 472 -16.11 13.52 22.42
C LYS A 472 -17.18 13.27 23.47
N ASP A 473 -18.45 13.11 23.04
CA ASP A 473 -19.60 12.90 23.93
C ASP A 473 -19.46 11.58 24.72
N ILE A 474 -18.97 10.51 24.08
CA ILE A 474 -18.67 9.23 24.74
C ILE A 474 -17.61 9.42 25.83
N ILE A 475 -16.48 10.08 25.50
CA ILE A 475 -15.38 10.28 26.44
C ILE A 475 -15.83 11.17 27.61
N GLU A 476 -16.64 12.18 27.36
CA GLU A 476 -17.21 13.04 28.39
C GLU A 476 -18.15 12.25 29.31
N TYR A 477 -19.06 11.46 28.73
CA TYR A 477 -19.98 10.59 29.46
C TYR A 477 -19.26 9.62 30.40
N ILE A 478 -18.28 8.83 29.88
CA ILE A 478 -17.56 7.84 30.69
C ILE A 478 -16.65 8.49 31.75
N THR A 479 -16.23 9.75 31.53
CA THR A 479 -15.44 10.53 32.51
C THR A 479 -16.32 11.00 33.67
N LYS A 480 -17.57 11.42 33.40
CA LYS A 480 -18.51 11.91 34.42
C LYS A 480 -19.27 10.76 35.13
N THR A 481 -19.54 9.67 34.45
CA THR A 481 -20.35 8.56 34.94
C THR A 481 -19.52 7.56 35.73
N SER A 482 -20.13 7.00 36.80
CA SER A 482 -19.54 5.95 37.63
C SER A 482 -20.40 4.71 37.58
N ILE A 483 -19.83 3.54 37.84
CA ILE A 483 -20.50 2.25 37.87
C ILE A 483 -20.34 1.57 39.23
N GLU A 484 -21.39 0.93 39.71
CA GLU A 484 -21.42 0.15 40.93
C GLU A 484 -20.89 -1.28 40.67
N PRO A 485 -20.23 -1.92 41.69
CA PRO A 485 -19.78 -3.30 41.57
C PRO A 485 -20.86 -4.28 41.13
N SER A 486 -22.10 -4.12 41.66
CA SER A 486 -23.23 -4.96 41.32
C SER A 486 -23.61 -5.02 39.84
N ASN A 487 -23.30 -3.96 39.10
CA ASN A 487 -23.64 -3.85 37.67
C ASN A 487 -22.60 -4.48 36.74
N ILE A 488 -21.33 -4.39 37.08
CA ILE A 488 -20.21 -4.81 36.19
C ILE A 488 -19.59 -6.14 36.62
N ASN A 489 -19.53 -6.45 37.92
CA ASN A 489 -18.85 -7.66 38.40
C ASN A 489 -19.41 -8.95 37.81
N PRO A 490 -20.73 -9.11 37.59
CA PRO A 490 -21.25 -10.31 36.93
C PRO A 490 -20.67 -10.56 35.52
N ILE A 491 -20.32 -9.48 34.79
CA ILE A 491 -19.70 -9.58 33.46
C ILE A 491 -18.21 -9.91 33.60
N LEU A 492 -17.54 -9.30 34.57
CA LEU A 492 -16.11 -9.53 34.82
C LEU A 492 -15.84 -10.94 35.31
N GLU A 493 -16.65 -11.45 36.27
CA GLU A 493 -16.53 -12.81 36.81
C GLU A 493 -16.80 -13.89 35.74
N LYS A 494 -17.82 -13.69 34.91
CA LYS A 494 -18.14 -14.63 33.80
C LYS A 494 -16.99 -14.83 32.84
N THR A 495 -16.09 -13.87 32.76
CA THR A 495 -14.95 -13.85 31.84
C THR A 495 -13.59 -13.95 32.56
N ASP A 496 -13.59 -14.34 33.83
CA ASP A 496 -12.42 -14.53 34.70
C ASP A 496 -11.51 -13.27 34.77
N ARG A 497 -12.15 -12.10 34.92
CA ARG A 497 -11.47 -10.80 35.01
C ARG A 497 -11.56 -10.24 36.43
N GLN A 498 -10.61 -9.37 36.78
CA GLN A 498 -10.56 -8.77 38.11
C GLN A 498 -11.79 -7.90 38.40
N ILE A 499 -12.55 -8.26 39.44
CA ILE A 499 -13.71 -7.50 39.91
C ILE A 499 -13.33 -6.18 40.57
N ILE A 500 -14.31 -5.26 40.68
CA ILE A 500 -14.15 -4.02 41.44
C ILE A 500 -14.83 -4.16 42.81
N LYS A 501 -14.23 -3.52 43.83
CA LYS A 501 -14.74 -3.58 45.23
C LYS A 501 -15.58 -2.37 45.62
N GLN A 502 -15.46 -1.28 44.87
CA GLN A 502 -16.16 -0.03 45.13
C GLN A 502 -16.56 0.66 43.84
N LYS A 503 -17.43 1.64 43.92
CA LYS A 503 -17.85 2.50 42.81
C LYS A 503 -16.65 3.16 42.14
N VAL A 504 -16.53 3.05 40.83
CA VAL A 504 -15.43 3.63 40.04
C VAL A 504 -15.96 4.39 38.82
N LYS A 505 -15.17 5.33 38.30
CA LYS A 505 -15.48 6.01 37.03
C LYS A 505 -15.37 5.02 35.86
N LEU A 506 -16.29 5.12 34.89
CA LEU A 506 -16.27 4.29 33.68
C LEU A 506 -14.94 4.46 32.92
N LYS A 507 -14.41 5.68 32.79
CA LYS A 507 -13.11 5.93 32.14
C LYS A 507 -11.97 5.17 32.80
N SER A 508 -11.92 5.14 34.14
CA SER A 508 -10.89 4.40 34.89
C SER A 508 -10.97 2.89 34.69
N LEU A 509 -12.20 2.36 34.58
CA LEU A 509 -12.43 0.95 34.31
C LEU A 509 -12.09 0.59 32.87
N LEU A 510 -12.48 1.42 31.90
CA LEU A 510 -12.16 1.25 30.47
C LEU A 510 -10.64 1.34 30.18
N ALA A 511 -9.89 2.07 30.99
CA ALA A 511 -8.43 2.15 30.85
C ALA A 511 -7.74 0.79 31.13
N ARG A 512 -8.42 -0.17 31.76
CA ARG A 512 -7.88 -1.53 31.94
C ARG A 512 -7.81 -2.24 30.58
N PRO A 513 -6.73 -2.97 30.27
CA PRO A 513 -6.57 -3.67 28.99
C PRO A 513 -7.67 -4.72 28.71
N ASP A 514 -8.14 -5.36 29.78
CA ASP A 514 -9.10 -6.47 29.78
C ASP A 514 -10.58 -6.05 29.74
N VAL A 515 -10.90 -4.77 29.87
CA VAL A 515 -12.26 -4.24 29.85
C VAL A 515 -12.54 -3.50 28.56
N SER A 516 -13.62 -3.84 27.87
CA SER A 516 -14.06 -3.17 26.66
C SER A 516 -15.22 -2.19 26.91
N ILE A 517 -15.42 -1.25 25.99
CA ILE A 517 -16.58 -0.36 26.06
C ILE A 517 -17.90 -1.12 25.89
N ARG A 518 -17.89 -2.28 25.23
CA ARG A 518 -19.05 -3.19 25.16
C ARG A 518 -19.43 -3.76 26.51
N ASP A 519 -18.44 -4.13 27.34
CA ASP A 519 -18.72 -4.60 28.70
C ASP A 519 -19.43 -3.51 29.51
N LEU A 520 -19.00 -2.24 29.35
CA LEU A 520 -19.63 -1.09 29.99
C LEU A 520 -21.06 -0.84 29.49
N SER A 521 -21.29 -0.96 28.19
CA SER A 521 -22.61 -0.82 27.58
C SER A 521 -23.56 -1.95 28.03
N GLN A 522 -23.07 -3.19 28.15
CA GLN A 522 -23.86 -4.32 28.65
C GLN A 522 -24.18 -4.19 30.15
N ALA A 523 -23.27 -3.65 30.94
CA ALA A 523 -23.47 -3.42 32.37
C ALA A 523 -24.45 -2.29 32.67
N GLN A 524 -24.72 -1.43 31.69
CA GLN A 524 -25.66 -0.31 31.78
C GLN A 524 -26.55 -0.24 30.53
N PRO A 525 -27.50 -1.20 30.35
CA PRO A 525 -28.21 -1.35 29.08
C PRO A 525 -29.15 -0.19 28.71
N ASP A 526 -29.57 0.62 29.66
CA ASP A 526 -30.49 1.76 29.45
C ASP A 526 -29.75 3.12 29.39
N THR A 527 -28.49 3.11 28.91
CA THR A 527 -27.69 4.31 28.90
C THR A 527 -27.39 4.79 27.48
N PHE A 528 -26.83 6.02 27.41
CA PHE A 528 -26.35 6.68 26.20
C PHE A 528 -25.49 5.77 25.28
N LEU A 529 -24.71 4.82 25.83
CA LEU A 529 -23.81 3.97 25.03
C LEU A 529 -24.53 2.92 24.17
N LYS A 530 -25.82 2.61 24.46
CA LYS A 530 -26.56 1.54 23.79
C LYS A 530 -26.81 1.83 22.29
N ASP A 531 -27.18 3.07 21.99
CA ASP A 531 -27.66 3.47 20.68
C ASP A 531 -26.56 4.06 19.77
N ILE A 532 -25.30 3.99 20.23
CA ILE A 532 -24.17 4.52 19.48
C ILE A 532 -23.60 3.44 18.56
N GLU A 533 -23.31 3.84 17.32
CA GLU A 533 -22.64 2.99 16.34
C GLU A 533 -21.31 2.46 16.89
N ARG A 534 -21.07 1.19 16.67
CA ARG A 534 -19.88 0.48 17.17
C ARG A 534 -18.56 1.17 16.81
N GLU A 535 -18.45 1.70 15.62
CA GLU A 535 -17.22 2.36 15.14
C GLU A 535 -16.83 3.53 16.05
N TYR A 536 -17.79 4.32 16.53
CA TYR A 536 -17.53 5.45 17.43
C TYR A 536 -17.19 4.97 18.84
N LEU A 537 -17.83 3.90 19.31
CA LEU A 537 -17.51 3.27 20.60
C LEU A 537 -16.07 2.72 20.59
N GLU A 538 -15.68 1.96 19.56
CA GLU A 538 -14.33 1.41 19.43
C GLU A 538 -13.27 2.54 19.31
N HIS A 539 -13.58 3.59 18.56
CA HIS A 539 -12.66 4.73 18.44
C HIS A 539 -12.47 5.46 19.78
N ALA A 540 -13.54 5.66 20.57
CA ALA A 540 -13.46 6.25 21.91
C ALA A 540 -12.67 5.35 22.87
N GLU A 541 -12.90 4.03 22.86
CA GLU A 541 -12.15 3.05 23.66
C GLU A 541 -10.65 3.12 23.36
N ILE A 542 -10.29 3.09 22.07
CA ILE A 542 -8.89 3.16 21.64
C ILE A 542 -8.25 4.47 22.12
N ASN A 543 -8.92 5.60 21.98
CA ASN A 543 -8.41 6.88 22.43
C ASN A 543 -8.16 6.91 23.94
N VAL A 544 -9.07 6.34 24.75
CA VAL A 544 -8.87 6.26 26.22
C VAL A 544 -7.69 5.37 26.59
N LYS A 545 -7.61 4.17 25.99
CA LYS A 545 -6.55 3.20 26.30
C LYS A 545 -5.17 3.66 25.83
N TYR A 546 -5.11 4.38 24.71
CA TYR A 546 -3.86 4.82 24.11
C TYR A 546 -3.46 6.26 24.50
N GLU A 547 -4.29 7.01 25.24
CA GLU A 547 -4.04 8.39 25.67
C GLU A 547 -2.60 8.61 26.23
N PRO A 548 -2.10 7.79 27.19
CA PRO A 548 -0.76 7.98 27.73
C PRO A 548 0.36 7.71 26.72
N TYR A 549 0.15 6.77 25.81
CA TYR A 549 1.14 6.41 24.79
C TYR A 549 1.18 7.47 23.67
N ILE A 550 0.03 7.95 23.22
CA ILE A 550 -0.07 9.03 22.23
C ILE A 550 0.62 10.29 22.76
N LYS A 551 0.40 10.65 24.03
CA LYS A 551 1.06 11.82 24.64
C LYS A 551 2.59 11.70 24.59
N ARG A 552 3.14 10.54 24.95
CA ARG A 552 4.59 10.30 24.90
C ARG A 552 5.13 10.33 23.47
N GLU A 553 4.38 9.78 22.51
CA GLU A 553 4.79 9.79 21.10
C GLU A 553 4.79 11.22 20.54
N LEU A 554 3.78 12.06 20.87
CA LEU A 554 3.75 13.47 20.49
C LEU A 554 4.92 14.27 21.08
N GLU A 555 5.30 14.02 22.32
CA GLU A 555 6.49 14.64 22.93
C GLU A 555 7.79 14.27 22.18
N GLN A 556 7.86 13.06 21.61
CA GLN A 556 8.98 12.64 20.76
C GLN A 556 8.92 13.31 19.39
N VAL A 557 7.70 13.42 18.79
CA VAL A 557 7.47 14.15 17.54
C VAL A 557 7.98 15.57 17.66
N ASP A 558 7.62 16.30 18.73
CA ASP A 558 8.03 17.69 18.94
C ASP A 558 9.56 17.84 18.99
N LYS A 559 10.25 16.88 19.59
CA LYS A 559 11.73 16.87 19.64
C LYS A 559 12.34 16.65 18.25
N LEU A 560 11.79 15.70 17.46
CA LEU A 560 12.30 15.38 16.12
C LEU A 560 11.87 16.42 15.08
N THR A 561 10.71 17.04 15.24
CA THR A 561 10.25 18.13 14.37
C THR A 561 11.21 19.30 14.39
N ARG A 562 11.91 19.54 15.49
CA ARG A 562 12.98 20.56 15.53
C ARG A 562 14.09 20.26 14.51
N LEU A 563 14.46 18.99 14.31
CA LEU A 563 15.45 18.60 13.31
C LEU A 563 14.90 18.76 11.87
N GLU A 564 13.59 18.57 11.67
CA GLU A 564 12.94 18.80 10.37
C GLU A 564 12.85 20.29 9.99
N HIS A 565 12.85 21.18 10.97
CA HIS A 565 12.90 22.62 10.73
C HIS A 565 14.32 23.15 10.45
N LEU A 566 15.35 22.32 10.65
CA LEU A 566 16.72 22.69 10.31
C LEU A 566 16.98 22.42 8.83
N THR A 567 16.72 23.41 8.00
CA THR A 567 16.93 23.33 6.56
C THR A 567 18.41 23.32 6.19
N ILE A 568 18.73 22.58 5.14
CA ILE A 568 20.05 22.53 4.51
C ILE A 568 19.90 23.16 3.13
N ALA A 569 20.80 24.06 2.75
CA ALA A 569 20.78 24.65 1.42
C ALA A 569 21.03 23.58 0.36
N GLU A 570 20.35 23.66 -0.79
CA GLU A 570 20.43 22.67 -1.87
C GLU A 570 21.85 22.49 -2.42
N GLU A 571 22.66 23.57 -2.43
CA GLU A 571 24.06 23.58 -2.89
C GLU A 571 25.07 23.43 -1.76
N PHE A 572 24.65 22.88 -0.59
CA PHE A 572 25.54 22.74 0.55
C PHE A 572 26.69 21.77 0.27
N ASP A 573 27.95 22.20 0.50
CA ASP A 573 29.13 21.39 0.31
C ASP A 573 29.46 20.55 1.54
N TYR A 574 28.99 19.29 1.55
CA TYR A 574 29.33 18.31 2.59
C TYR A 574 30.80 17.89 2.59
N GLY A 575 31.51 18.07 1.47
CA GLY A 575 32.94 17.78 1.35
C GLY A 575 33.81 18.65 2.24
N SER A 576 33.37 19.90 2.48
CA SER A 576 34.09 20.89 3.30
C SER A 576 34.15 20.51 4.79
N ILE A 577 33.22 19.69 5.29
CA ILE A 577 33.15 19.29 6.70
C ILE A 577 34.09 18.10 6.96
N LYS A 578 35.30 18.36 7.48
CA LYS A 578 36.31 17.31 7.74
C LYS A 578 35.84 16.21 8.71
N ALA A 579 34.99 16.55 9.67
CA ALA A 579 34.54 15.64 10.72
C ALA A 579 33.43 14.65 10.30
N LEU A 580 32.82 14.79 9.11
CA LEU A 580 31.89 13.81 8.56
C LEU A 580 32.64 12.57 8.07
N SER A 581 32.03 11.40 8.26
CA SER A 581 32.53 10.15 7.66
C SER A 581 32.53 10.22 6.12
N SER A 582 33.43 9.49 5.46
CA SER A 582 33.50 9.44 4.00
C SER A 582 32.20 8.91 3.39
N GLU A 583 31.55 7.94 4.03
CA GLU A 583 30.27 7.40 3.61
C GLU A 583 29.16 8.46 3.70
N ALA A 584 29.06 9.17 4.84
CA ALA A 584 28.09 10.23 5.02
C ALA A 584 28.28 11.36 3.99
N LYS A 585 29.53 11.80 3.72
CA LYS A 585 29.81 12.81 2.69
C LYS A 585 29.28 12.40 1.33
N ASN A 586 29.58 11.17 0.89
CA ASN A 586 29.16 10.67 -0.42
C ASN A 586 27.61 10.57 -0.50
N LYS A 587 26.96 10.03 0.53
CA LYS A 587 25.51 9.85 0.57
C LYS A 587 24.78 11.19 0.63
N LEU A 588 25.21 12.10 1.50
CA LEU A 588 24.62 13.43 1.65
C LEU A 588 24.77 14.28 0.38
N SER A 589 25.95 14.23 -0.27
CA SER A 589 26.20 14.95 -1.53
C SER A 589 25.35 14.40 -2.69
N LYS A 590 25.09 13.08 -2.71
CA LYS A 590 24.26 12.45 -3.75
C LYS A 590 22.78 12.73 -3.54
N ILE A 591 22.29 12.60 -2.30
CA ILE A 591 20.85 12.66 -1.96
C ILE A 591 20.39 14.11 -1.75
N LYS A 592 21.28 14.99 -1.28
CA LYS A 592 21.01 16.41 -0.99
C LYS A 592 19.76 16.61 -0.13
N PRO A 593 19.72 16.07 1.10
CA PRO A 593 18.56 16.20 1.95
C PRO A 593 18.25 17.66 2.25
N ALA A 594 16.98 18.04 2.23
CA ALA A 594 16.54 19.40 2.48
C ALA A 594 16.58 19.80 3.96
N THR A 595 16.65 18.81 4.88
CA THR A 595 16.64 19.04 6.34
C THR A 595 17.61 18.10 7.05
N ILE A 596 18.01 18.49 8.29
CA ILE A 596 18.80 17.62 9.18
C ILE A 596 18.01 16.34 9.53
N GLY A 597 16.69 16.45 9.70
CA GLY A 597 15.82 15.30 9.92
C GLY A 597 15.89 14.30 8.76
N GLN A 598 15.82 14.75 7.52
CA GLN A 598 16.02 13.89 6.34
C GLN A 598 17.43 13.28 6.32
N ALA A 599 18.47 14.11 6.56
CA ALA A 599 19.85 13.63 6.62
C ALA A 599 20.03 12.48 7.63
N SER A 600 19.37 12.54 8.79
CA SER A 600 19.46 11.53 9.84
C SER A 600 18.86 10.16 9.46
N ARG A 601 18.03 10.11 8.44
CA ARG A 601 17.37 8.88 7.94
C ARG A 601 18.10 8.22 6.78
N ILE A 602 19.11 8.87 6.23
CA ILE A 602 19.90 8.31 5.12
C ILE A 602 20.75 7.15 5.63
N SER A 603 20.63 6.00 4.97
CA SER A 603 21.47 4.83 5.28
C SER A 603 22.94 5.15 5.07
N GLY A 604 23.79 4.91 6.08
CA GLY A 604 25.20 5.26 6.06
C GLY A 604 25.53 6.63 6.68
N VAL A 605 24.52 7.40 7.12
CA VAL A 605 24.70 8.60 7.94
C VAL A 605 24.47 8.23 9.40
N SER A 606 25.51 8.32 10.23
CA SER A 606 25.47 7.93 11.63
C SER A 606 24.93 9.06 12.53
N PRO A 607 24.47 8.75 13.78
CA PRO A 607 24.12 9.80 14.75
C PRO A 607 25.29 10.75 15.06
N ALA A 608 26.53 10.26 14.94
CA ALA A 608 27.72 11.10 15.10
C ALA A 608 27.86 12.11 13.95
N ASP A 609 27.60 11.69 12.71
CA ASP A 609 27.60 12.60 11.55
C ASP A 609 26.50 13.67 11.69
N ILE A 610 25.32 13.31 12.19
CA ILE A 610 24.25 14.27 12.49
C ILE A 610 24.66 15.27 13.56
N SER A 611 25.33 14.80 14.64
CA SER A 611 25.85 15.69 15.67
C SER A 611 26.87 16.69 15.10
N VAL A 612 27.72 16.24 14.17
CA VAL A 612 28.67 17.11 13.44
C VAL A 612 27.94 18.18 12.64
N LEU A 613 26.88 17.79 11.90
CA LEU A 613 26.06 18.74 11.14
C LEU A 613 25.39 19.76 12.07
N LEU A 614 24.80 19.32 13.18
CA LEU A 614 24.15 20.22 14.15
C LEU A 614 25.15 21.26 14.71
N VAL A 615 26.35 20.83 15.09
CA VAL A 615 27.42 21.72 15.56
C VAL A 615 27.84 22.71 14.46
N TYR A 616 27.97 22.24 13.21
CA TYR A 616 28.33 23.07 12.06
C TYR A 616 27.29 24.17 11.79
N PHE A 617 26.00 23.86 11.94
CA PHE A 617 24.91 24.83 11.79
C PHE A 617 24.68 25.68 13.05
N GLY A 618 25.54 25.58 14.08
CA GLY A 618 25.50 26.42 15.28
C GLY A 618 24.34 26.13 16.23
N ARG A 619 23.96 24.86 16.33
CA ARG A 619 22.81 24.42 17.15
C ARG A 619 23.10 23.19 17.99
#